data_d162534dad6fdad9676a4dd292e87478
#
_entry.id   d162534dad6fdad9676a4dd292e87478
#
_cell.length_a   1.000
_cell.length_b   1.000
_cell.length_c   1.000
_cell.angle_alpha   90.00
_cell.angle_beta   90.00
_cell.angle_gamma   90.00
#
_symmetry.space_group_name_H-M   'P 1'
#
loop_
_entity.id
_entity.type
_entity.pdbx_description
1 polymer ?
#
loop_
_entity_poly.entity_id
_entity_poly.type
_entity_poly.pdbx_seq_one_letter_code
_entity_poly.pdbx_strand_id
1 'polypeptide(L)'
;MTRRIPCWFLLCVLMATGVSFADTALPVFDAHIHYNADAADGTAPEAVIRIFDRAGVARALVSSTPNGGTRLLHEQYPDRIVPMLRPYRTDADRGGWFHDPAILALVEQELRRGIYRGIGEFHLSSGQAQTGVIRRIVELAVQRNMLLHAHSDAGAIRELFAIDPRSKILWAHAGMASSPAQIAALLDRHATLWVELSGRNSDVAPGDRLDPAWRALFLQHPDRFLIGTDTWTSHRWQELATDMTTVRRWLAQLPREIAEKIATGNAERVFPR
;
A
#
# COMPACT_ATOMS: atom_id res chain seq x y z
N MET A 1 59.26 -20.80 -61.45
CA MET A 1 57.95 -21.44 -61.14
C MET A 1 57.67 -21.14 -59.66
N THR A 2 56.96 -20.07 -59.41
CA THR A 2 56.59 -19.62 -58.04
C THR A 2 55.09 -19.84 -57.82
N ARG A 3 54.75 -20.80 -56.97
CA ARG A 3 53.36 -21.12 -56.58
C ARG A 3 52.89 -20.08 -55.51
N ARG A 4 51.82 -19.33 -55.79
CA ARG A 4 51.11 -18.49 -54.86
C ARG A 4 50.04 -19.35 -54.13
N ILE A 5 50.06 -19.31 -52.78
CA ILE A 5 49.05 -19.92 -51.91
C ILE A 5 47.98 -18.85 -51.61
N PRO A 6 46.70 -19.08 -51.81
CA PRO A 6 45.65 -18.12 -51.45
C PRO A 6 45.37 -18.20 -49.94
N CYS A 7 45.42 -17.09 -49.25
CA CYS A 7 45.04 -16.92 -47.85
C CYS A 7 43.49 -16.78 -47.77
N TRP A 8 42.85 -17.77 -47.21
CA TRP A 8 41.41 -17.72 -46.91
C TRP A 8 41.23 -17.02 -45.55
N PHE A 9 40.66 -15.82 -45.54
CA PHE A 9 40.21 -15.18 -44.31
C PHE A 9 38.88 -15.78 -43.89
N LEU A 10 38.88 -16.54 -42.81
CA LEU A 10 37.67 -17.04 -42.15
C LEU A 10 37.04 -15.89 -41.33
N LEU A 11 35.97 -15.31 -41.83
CA LEU A 11 35.19 -14.28 -41.13
C LEU A 11 34.30 -14.97 -40.10
N CYS A 12 34.71 -15.01 -38.81
CA CYS A 12 33.86 -15.43 -37.69
C CYS A 12 32.82 -14.34 -37.38
N VAL A 13 31.60 -14.52 -37.85
CA VAL A 13 30.46 -13.71 -37.43
C VAL A 13 30.03 -14.18 -36.03
N LEU A 14 30.40 -13.44 -35.00
CA LEU A 14 29.84 -13.60 -33.66
C LEU A 14 28.38 -13.13 -33.69
N MET A 15 27.47 -14.08 -33.76
CA MET A 15 26.04 -13.83 -33.44
C MET A 15 25.92 -13.59 -31.95
N ALA A 16 25.84 -12.32 -31.52
CA ALA A 16 25.44 -11.95 -30.19
C ALA A 16 23.95 -12.29 -30.06
N THR A 17 23.62 -13.40 -29.41
CA THR A 17 22.27 -13.71 -28.97
C THR A 17 21.92 -12.73 -27.87
N GLY A 18 21.31 -11.62 -28.23
CA GLY A 18 20.69 -10.71 -27.29
C GLY A 18 19.58 -11.46 -26.56
N VAL A 19 19.81 -11.83 -25.30
CA VAL A 19 18.75 -12.26 -24.40
C VAL A 19 17.89 -11.04 -24.17
N SER A 20 16.77 -10.95 -24.92
CA SER A 20 15.71 -9.98 -24.63
C SER A 20 15.09 -10.41 -23.30
N PHE A 21 15.51 -9.78 -22.22
CA PHE A 21 14.71 -9.78 -21.01
C PHE A 21 13.43 -9.03 -21.39
N ALA A 22 12.33 -9.77 -21.54
CA ALA A 22 11.02 -9.16 -21.55
C ALA A 22 10.98 -8.27 -20.34
N ASP A 23 10.76 -6.97 -20.55
CA ASP A 23 10.67 -5.95 -19.50
C ASP A 23 9.37 -6.23 -18.73
N THR A 24 9.43 -7.19 -17.79
CA THR A 24 8.29 -7.55 -16.97
C THR A 24 8.03 -6.36 -16.09
N ALA A 25 6.86 -5.74 -16.27
CA ALA A 25 6.45 -4.57 -15.51
C ALA A 25 6.68 -4.82 -14.00
N LEU A 26 7.30 -3.86 -13.31
CA LEU A 26 7.59 -3.94 -11.89
C LEU A 26 6.34 -4.38 -11.11
N PRO A 27 6.35 -5.52 -10.40
CA PRO A 27 5.23 -5.95 -9.58
C PRO A 27 4.99 -4.96 -8.45
N VAL A 28 3.73 -4.76 -8.09
CA VAL A 28 3.34 -3.82 -7.04
C VAL A 28 2.62 -4.55 -5.93
N PHE A 29 2.92 -4.19 -4.67
CA PHE A 29 2.07 -4.48 -3.53
C PHE A 29 1.16 -3.26 -3.33
N ASP A 30 -0.17 -3.44 -3.47
CA ASP A 30 -1.13 -2.37 -3.23
C ASP A 30 -1.53 -2.34 -1.75
N ALA A 31 -1.08 -1.34 -1.03
CA ALA A 31 -1.26 -1.22 0.41
C ALA A 31 -2.58 -0.53 0.83
N HIS A 32 -3.51 -0.31 -0.13
CA HIS A 32 -4.79 0.32 0.18
C HIS A 32 -5.89 -0.06 -0.82
N ILE A 33 -6.65 -1.09 -0.48
CA ILE A 33 -7.82 -1.54 -1.27
C ILE A 33 -9.00 -1.82 -0.34
N HIS A 34 -10.22 -1.55 -0.83
CA HIS A 34 -11.46 -1.87 -0.18
C HIS A 34 -12.32 -2.81 -1.03
N TYR A 35 -12.73 -3.91 -0.44
CA TYR A 35 -13.68 -4.83 -1.05
C TYR A 35 -14.99 -4.80 -0.25
N ASN A 36 -15.68 -3.63 -0.30
CA ASN A 36 -16.94 -3.38 0.39
C ASN A 36 -18.08 -4.22 -0.18
N ALA A 37 -19.24 -4.21 0.47
CA ALA A 37 -20.39 -5.03 0.08
C ALA A 37 -20.81 -4.77 -1.38
N ASP A 38 -20.88 -3.52 -1.81
CA ASP A 38 -21.23 -3.14 -3.19
C ASP A 38 -20.22 -3.65 -4.23
N ALA A 39 -18.94 -3.64 -3.90
CA ALA A 39 -17.90 -4.23 -4.76
C ALA A 39 -18.02 -5.76 -4.79
N ALA A 40 -18.28 -6.38 -3.65
CA ALA A 40 -18.46 -7.83 -3.54
C ALA A 40 -19.70 -8.34 -4.29
N ASP A 41 -20.78 -7.56 -4.30
CA ASP A 41 -22.01 -7.88 -5.06
C ASP A 41 -21.78 -7.78 -6.58
N GLY A 42 -20.87 -6.90 -7.03
CA GLY A 42 -20.60 -6.67 -8.46
C GLY A 42 -19.36 -7.37 -9.02
N THR A 43 -18.44 -7.85 -8.17
CA THR A 43 -17.14 -8.39 -8.60
C THR A 43 -16.77 -9.60 -7.77
N ALA A 44 -16.94 -10.80 -8.33
CA ALA A 44 -16.58 -12.04 -7.64
C ALA A 44 -15.08 -12.10 -7.30
N PRO A 45 -14.67 -12.83 -6.24
CA PRO A 45 -13.27 -12.94 -5.81
C PRO A 45 -12.28 -13.33 -6.92
N GLU A 46 -12.66 -14.25 -7.80
CA GLU A 46 -11.83 -14.66 -8.94
C GLU A 46 -11.64 -13.53 -9.96
N ALA A 47 -12.65 -12.64 -10.08
CA ALA A 47 -12.54 -11.47 -10.96
C ALA A 47 -11.60 -10.43 -10.34
N VAL A 48 -11.58 -10.26 -9.01
CA VAL A 48 -10.62 -9.42 -8.29
C VAL A 48 -9.19 -9.87 -8.61
N ILE A 49 -8.91 -11.16 -8.50
CA ILE A 49 -7.56 -11.68 -8.79
C ILE A 49 -7.19 -11.49 -10.26
N ARG A 50 -8.10 -11.70 -11.19
CA ARG A 50 -7.85 -11.38 -12.61
C ARG A 50 -7.58 -9.88 -12.84
N ILE A 51 -8.22 -8.98 -12.08
CA ILE A 51 -7.93 -7.55 -12.12
C ILE A 51 -6.52 -7.28 -11.59
N PHE A 52 -6.13 -7.89 -10.47
CA PHE A 52 -4.77 -7.79 -9.93
C PHE A 52 -3.73 -8.27 -10.93
N ASP A 53 -3.94 -9.41 -11.55
CA ASP A 53 -3.00 -9.96 -12.54
C ASP A 53 -2.82 -9.01 -13.73
N ARG A 54 -3.90 -8.47 -14.29
CA ARG A 54 -3.83 -7.47 -15.36
C ARG A 54 -3.14 -6.17 -14.93
N ALA A 55 -3.34 -5.76 -13.69
CA ALA A 55 -2.72 -4.55 -13.13
C ALA A 55 -1.27 -4.78 -12.67
N GLY A 56 -0.80 -6.03 -12.61
CA GLY A 56 0.50 -6.41 -12.05
C GLY A 56 0.58 -6.15 -10.55
N VAL A 57 -0.55 -6.31 -9.84
CA VAL A 57 -0.62 -6.28 -8.37
C VAL A 57 -0.29 -7.67 -7.85
N ALA A 58 0.84 -7.83 -7.18
CA ALA A 58 1.29 -9.11 -6.65
C ALA A 58 0.52 -9.51 -5.38
N ARG A 59 0.31 -8.57 -4.47
CA ARG A 59 -0.43 -8.71 -3.22
C ARG A 59 -1.15 -7.40 -2.90
N ALA A 60 -2.18 -7.47 -2.08
CA ALA A 60 -2.88 -6.27 -1.63
C ALA A 60 -3.24 -6.32 -0.15
N LEU A 61 -3.14 -5.15 0.50
CA LEU A 61 -3.71 -4.90 1.81
C LEU A 61 -5.20 -4.55 1.61
N VAL A 62 -6.09 -5.37 2.16
CA VAL A 62 -7.53 -5.23 1.94
C VAL A 62 -8.27 -5.02 3.24
N SER A 63 -9.10 -3.98 3.29
CA SER A 63 -10.14 -3.79 4.31
C SER A 63 -11.52 -3.68 3.66
N SER A 64 -12.58 -3.93 4.38
CA SER A 64 -13.94 -3.80 3.84
C SER A 64 -14.95 -3.38 4.91
N THR A 65 -16.04 -2.77 4.44
CA THR A 65 -17.21 -2.44 5.26
C THR A 65 -18.44 -3.14 4.67
N PRO A 66 -19.06 -4.09 5.41
CA PRO A 66 -18.55 -4.76 6.62
C PRO A 66 -17.32 -5.67 6.31
N ASN A 67 -16.64 -6.17 7.34
CA ASN A 67 -15.42 -6.98 7.20
C ASN A 67 -15.60 -8.34 6.48
N GLY A 68 -16.80 -8.68 6.06
CA GLY A 68 -17.13 -9.91 5.34
C GLY A 68 -16.37 -10.05 4.01
N GLY A 69 -16.25 -8.96 3.24
CA GLY A 69 -15.55 -8.97 1.98
C GLY A 69 -14.05 -9.27 2.13
N THR A 70 -13.40 -8.64 3.12
CA THR A 70 -11.98 -8.92 3.45
C THR A 70 -11.77 -10.39 3.80
N ARG A 71 -12.65 -10.95 4.64
CA ARG A 71 -12.55 -12.37 5.03
C ARG A 71 -12.73 -13.30 3.84
N LEU A 72 -13.73 -13.05 2.99
CA LEU A 72 -14.01 -13.84 1.79
C LEU A 72 -12.80 -13.89 0.85
N LEU A 73 -12.21 -12.72 0.54
CA LEU A 73 -11.04 -12.67 -0.32
C LEU A 73 -9.83 -13.37 0.30
N HIS A 74 -9.58 -13.16 1.59
CA HIS A 74 -8.45 -13.78 2.27
C HIS A 74 -8.60 -15.30 2.38
N GLU A 75 -9.78 -15.81 2.64
CA GLU A 75 -10.05 -17.25 2.71
C GLU A 75 -9.75 -17.95 1.38
N GLN A 76 -10.13 -17.33 0.26
CA GLN A 76 -9.93 -17.90 -1.05
C GLN A 76 -8.52 -17.68 -1.62
N TYR A 77 -7.88 -16.56 -1.28
CA TYR A 77 -6.59 -16.14 -1.83
C TYR A 77 -5.61 -15.64 -0.75
N PRO A 78 -5.26 -16.47 0.25
CA PRO A 78 -4.45 -16.03 1.41
C PRO A 78 -3.07 -15.49 1.01
N ASP A 79 -2.48 -16.01 -0.07
CA ASP A 79 -1.16 -15.56 -0.57
C ASP A 79 -1.21 -14.20 -1.28
N ARG A 80 -2.40 -13.76 -1.70
CA ARG A 80 -2.60 -12.51 -2.44
C ARG A 80 -3.17 -11.40 -1.57
N ILE A 81 -3.85 -11.74 -0.48
CA ILE A 81 -4.63 -10.82 0.35
C ILE A 81 -4.06 -10.74 1.76
N VAL A 82 -3.67 -9.55 2.16
CA VAL A 82 -3.32 -9.22 3.55
C VAL A 82 -4.55 -8.57 4.21
N PRO A 83 -5.23 -9.26 5.14
CA PRO A 83 -6.49 -8.78 5.69
C PRO A 83 -6.27 -7.73 6.77
N MET A 84 -6.98 -6.61 6.64
CA MET A 84 -7.10 -5.56 7.65
C MET A 84 -8.49 -5.55 8.25
N LEU A 85 -8.58 -5.26 9.53
CA LEU A 85 -9.84 -5.13 10.25
C LEU A 85 -10.31 -3.68 10.21
N ARG A 86 -11.38 -3.38 9.47
CA ARG A 86 -11.98 -2.05 9.46
C ARG A 86 -12.93 -1.88 10.66
N PRO A 87 -12.81 -0.82 11.48
CA PRO A 87 -13.63 -0.67 12.69
C PRO A 87 -14.99 -0.04 12.36
N TYR A 88 -15.68 -0.55 11.32
CA TYR A 88 -16.97 -0.08 10.88
C TYR A 88 -17.94 -1.25 10.65
N ARG A 89 -19.19 -1.10 11.09
CA ARG A 89 -20.31 -2.00 10.76
C ARG A 89 -20.89 -1.62 9.40
N THR A 90 -21.01 -0.29 9.20
CA THR A 90 -21.50 0.36 7.98
C THR A 90 -20.75 1.66 7.75
N ASP A 91 -20.91 2.28 6.58
CA ASP A 91 -20.29 3.58 6.27
C ASP A 91 -20.78 4.72 7.18
N ALA A 92 -21.93 4.60 7.80
CA ALA A 92 -22.43 5.58 8.77
C ALA A 92 -21.56 5.69 10.02
N ASP A 93 -20.77 4.67 10.35
CA ASP A 93 -19.88 4.68 11.50
C ASP A 93 -18.71 5.65 11.33
N ARG A 94 -18.31 6.03 10.11
CA ARG A 94 -17.12 6.87 9.83
C ARG A 94 -17.03 8.13 10.68
N GLY A 95 -18.16 8.81 10.91
CA GLY A 95 -18.20 10.10 11.60
C GLY A 95 -18.12 10.02 13.13
N GLY A 96 -18.32 8.85 13.73
CA GLY A 96 -18.49 8.72 15.18
C GLY A 96 -17.94 7.45 15.82
N TRP A 97 -17.35 6.56 15.04
CA TRP A 97 -16.85 5.25 15.48
C TRP A 97 -15.94 5.32 16.72
N PHE A 98 -15.13 6.36 16.81
CA PHE A 98 -14.15 6.58 17.87
C PHE A 98 -14.78 6.95 19.24
N HIS A 99 -16.08 7.14 19.29
CA HIS A 99 -16.85 7.35 20.55
C HIS A 99 -17.77 6.16 20.89
N ASP A 100 -17.97 5.20 19.96
CA ASP A 100 -18.94 4.13 20.12
C ASP A 100 -18.31 2.87 20.76
N PRO A 101 -18.67 2.52 22.03
CA PRO A 101 -18.17 1.30 22.66
C PRO A 101 -18.55 0.01 21.92
N ALA A 102 -19.64 0.03 21.13
CA ALA A 102 -20.04 -1.14 20.33
C ALA A 102 -19.05 -1.43 19.20
N ILE A 103 -18.39 -0.40 18.68
CA ILE A 103 -17.28 -0.57 17.72
C ILE A 103 -16.09 -1.27 18.37
N LEU A 104 -15.75 -0.93 19.61
CA LEU A 104 -14.70 -1.63 20.34
C LEU A 104 -15.03 -3.12 20.52
N ALA A 105 -16.29 -3.42 20.91
CA ALA A 105 -16.75 -4.81 21.02
C ALA A 105 -16.65 -5.58 19.70
N LEU A 106 -17.01 -4.92 18.57
CA LEU A 106 -16.84 -5.48 17.22
C LEU A 106 -15.36 -5.78 16.93
N VAL A 107 -14.47 -4.83 17.18
CA VAL A 107 -13.02 -4.99 16.96
C VAL A 107 -12.49 -6.16 17.79
N GLU A 108 -12.79 -6.22 19.09
CA GLU A 108 -12.36 -7.31 19.96
C GLU A 108 -12.92 -8.67 19.51
N GLN A 109 -14.16 -8.71 19.02
CA GLN A 109 -14.77 -9.92 18.47
C GLN A 109 -14.07 -10.38 17.19
N GLU A 110 -13.85 -9.50 16.23
CA GLU A 110 -13.21 -9.84 14.97
C GLU A 110 -11.74 -10.25 15.16
N LEU A 111 -11.00 -9.60 16.07
CA LEU A 111 -9.62 -9.96 16.40
C LEU A 111 -9.45 -11.39 16.94
N ARG A 112 -10.51 -12.00 17.51
CA ARG A 112 -10.48 -13.41 17.94
C ARG A 112 -10.35 -14.40 16.79
N ARG A 113 -10.63 -13.98 15.55
CA ARG A 113 -10.45 -14.81 14.33
C ARG A 113 -8.97 -15.09 14.03
N GLY A 114 -8.05 -14.24 14.49
CA GLY A 114 -6.61 -14.44 14.33
C GLY A 114 -6.05 -14.22 12.92
N ILE A 115 -6.85 -13.76 11.97
CA ILE A 115 -6.43 -13.59 10.57
C ILE A 115 -5.84 -12.20 10.26
N TYR A 116 -6.31 -11.15 10.95
CA TYR A 116 -5.98 -9.77 10.61
C TYR A 116 -4.54 -9.40 10.94
N ARG A 117 -3.93 -8.60 10.06
CA ARG A 117 -2.56 -8.09 10.18
C ARG A 117 -2.50 -6.67 10.75
N GLY A 118 -3.64 -5.99 10.81
CA GLY A 118 -3.76 -4.64 11.36
C GLY A 118 -5.22 -4.23 11.54
N ILE A 119 -5.41 -3.00 12.05
CA ILE A 119 -6.71 -2.36 12.25
C ILE A 119 -6.77 -1.09 11.40
N GLY A 120 -7.78 -0.98 10.55
CA GLY A 120 -7.99 0.13 9.61
C GLY A 120 -8.37 -0.38 8.21
N GLU A 121 -8.57 0.46 7.23
CA GLU A 121 -8.46 1.91 7.31
C GLU A 121 -9.51 2.49 8.25
N PHE A 122 -9.13 3.44 9.08
CA PHE A 122 -10.07 4.24 9.87
C PHE A 122 -9.80 5.74 9.70
N HIS A 123 -10.88 6.53 9.79
CA HIS A 123 -10.83 7.99 9.67
C HIS A 123 -10.70 8.62 11.06
N LEU A 124 -9.72 9.49 11.24
CA LEU A 124 -9.45 10.16 12.50
C LEU A 124 -8.80 11.53 12.25
N SER A 125 -9.37 12.58 12.85
CA SER A 125 -8.80 13.93 12.79
C SER A 125 -8.15 14.30 14.12
N SER A 126 -7.29 15.33 14.10
CA SER A 126 -6.69 15.90 15.32
C SER A 126 -7.74 16.19 16.38
N GLY A 127 -7.47 15.84 17.62
CA GLY A 127 -8.36 15.98 18.78
C GLY A 127 -9.30 14.79 18.99
N GLN A 128 -9.42 13.87 18.03
CA GLN A 128 -10.32 12.70 18.14
C GLN A 128 -9.66 11.47 18.77
N ALA A 129 -8.34 11.40 18.84
CA ALA A 129 -7.61 10.26 19.39
C ALA A 129 -7.72 10.12 20.93
N GLN A 130 -8.29 11.10 21.63
CA GLN A 130 -8.31 11.13 23.10
C GLN A 130 -9.40 10.23 23.74
N THR A 131 -10.21 9.55 22.92
CA THR A 131 -11.31 8.70 23.42
C THR A 131 -10.83 7.39 24.01
N GLY A 132 -11.62 6.80 24.91
CA GLY A 132 -11.33 5.46 25.45
C GLY A 132 -11.32 4.37 24.40
N VAL A 133 -12.14 4.51 23.35
CA VAL A 133 -12.21 3.57 22.22
C VAL A 133 -10.89 3.55 21.47
N ILE A 134 -10.35 4.72 21.10
CA ILE A 134 -9.07 4.83 20.39
C ILE A 134 -7.92 4.31 21.24
N ARG A 135 -7.85 4.72 22.52
CA ARG A 135 -6.80 4.22 23.45
C ARG A 135 -6.80 2.70 23.49
N ARG A 136 -7.98 2.08 23.62
CA ARG A 136 -8.09 0.64 23.67
C ARG A 136 -7.71 -0.04 22.35
N ILE A 137 -8.06 0.54 21.20
CA ILE A 137 -7.66 0.03 19.89
C ILE A 137 -6.14 0.11 19.69
N VAL A 138 -5.51 1.21 20.09
CA VAL A 138 -4.04 1.34 20.06
C VAL A 138 -3.38 0.28 20.95
N GLU A 139 -3.87 0.10 22.19
CA GLU A 139 -3.38 -0.96 23.10
C GLU A 139 -3.50 -2.36 22.48
N LEU A 140 -4.65 -2.68 21.90
CA LEU A 140 -4.88 -3.97 21.24
C LEU A 140 -3.93 -4.17 20.05
N ALA A 141 -3.70 -3.14 19.25
CA ALA A 141 -2.77 -3.19 18.13
C ALA A 141 -1.33 -3.43 18.60
N VAL A 142 -0.87 -2.69 19.61
CA VAL A 142 0.47 -2.85 20.18
C VAL A 142 0.65 -4.23 20.82
N GLN A 143 -0.31 -4.69 21.64
CA GLN A 143 -0.26 -6.00 22.29
C GLN A 143 -0.18 -7.17 21.30
N ARG A 144 -0.81 -7.02 20.13
CA ARG A 144 -0.85 -8.03 19.05
C ARG A 144 0.21 -7.81 17.96
N ASN A 145 1.07 -6.80 18.14
CA ASN A 145 2.07 -6.41 17.13
C ASN A 145 1.46 -6.07 15.76
N MET A 146 0.26 -5.50 15.76
CA MET A 146 -0.53 -5.13 14.59
C MET A 146 -0.25 -3.70 14.14
N LEU A 147 -0.49 -3.44 12.86
CA LEU A 147 -0.39 -2.12 12.26
C LEU A 147 -1.74 -1.39 12.35
N LEU A 148 -1.70 -0.07 12.59
CA LEU A 148 -2.84 0.84 12.48
C LEU A 148 -2.80 1.51 11.10
N HIS A 149 -3.83 1.34 10.27
CA HIS A 149 -3.94 2.03 8.98
C HIS A 149 -4.86 3.24 9.16
N ALA A 150 -4.28 4.43 9.16
CA ALA A 150 -4.94 5.66 9.60
C ALA A 150 -5.12 6.66 8.45
N HIS A 151 -6.37 6.90 8.04
CA HIS A 151 -6.77 8.04 7.23
C HIS A 151 -6.90 9.26 8.15
N SER A 152 -5.86 10.07 8.21
CA SER A 152 -5.77 11.10 9.25
C SER A 152 -4.87 12.26 8.85
N ASP A 153 -5.03 13.38 9.52
CA ASP A 153 -4.06 14.47 9.47
C ASP A 153 -2.82 14.19 10.32
N ALA A 154 -1.80 15.03 10.16
CA ALA A 154 -0.53 14.93 10.89
C ALA A 154 -0.68 15.07 12.42
N GLY A 155 -1.72 15.76 12.89
CA GLY A 155 -2.01 15.92 14.31
C GLY A 155 -2.48 14.60 14.93
N ALA A 156 -3.43 13.94 14.28
CA ALA A 156 -3.93 12.64 14.74
C ALA A 156 -2.83 11.58 14.77
N ILE A 157 -1.88 11.58 13.79
CA ILE A 157 -0.71 10.69 13.82
C ILE A 157 0.13 10.93 15.09
N ARG A 158 0.41 12.20 15.44
CA ARG A 158 1.13 12.52 16.68
C ARG A 158 0.38 12.07 17.94
N GLU A 159 -0.94 12.22 17.94
CA GLU A 159 -1.79 11.78 19.06
C GLU A 159 -1.79 10.26 19.22
N LEU A 160 -1.85 9.49 18.13
CA LEU A 160 -1.75 8.03 18.17
C LEU A 160 -0.41 7.57 18.76
N PHE A 161 0.71 8.17 18.34
CA PHE A 161 2.03 7.89 18.94
C PHE A 161 2.16 8.38 20.37
N ALA A 162 1.43 9.43 20.78
CA ALA A 162 1.40 9.89 22.17
C ALA A 162 0.65 8.92 23.10
N ILE A 163 -0.31 8.14 22.57
CA ILE A 163 -0.97 7.06 23.34
C ILE A 163 0.02 5.93 23.61
N ASP A 164 0.70 5.44 22.59
CA ASP A 164 1.77 4.45 22.74
C ASP A 164 2.85 4.65 21.67
N PRO A 165 4.09 5.02 22.05
CA PRO A 165 5.18 5.25 21.09
C PRO A 165 5.63 4.00 20.34
N ARG A 166 5.24 2.79 20.77
CA ARG A 166 5.52 1.52 20.10
C ARG A 166 4.53 1.23 18.96
N SER A 167 3.51 2.07 18.76
CA SER A 167 2.53 1.92 17.69
C SER A 167 3.21 1.76 16.34
N LYS A 168 2.67 0.88 15.50
CA LYS A 168 3.04 0.74 14.09
C LYS A 168 1.94 1.39 13.27
N ILE A 169 2.26 2.40 12.46
CA ILE A 169 1.24 3.16 11.74
C ILE A 169 1.56 3.18 10.24
N LEU A 170 0.58 2.85 9.41
CA LEU A 170 0.53 3.15 7.99
C LEU A 170 -0.37 4.39 7.82
N TRP A 171 0.25 5.49 7.42
CA TRP A 171 -0.44 6.75 7.23
C TRP A 171 -1.02 6.81 5.82
N ALA A 172 -2.35 6.75 5.73
CA ALA A 172 -3.05 6.74 4.46
C ALA A 172 -2.90 8.07 3.72
N HIS A 173 -2.84 8.00 2.38
CA HIS A 173 -2.80 9.13 1.46
C HIS A 173 -1.67 10.14 1.75
N ALA A 174 -0.59 9.72 2.40
CA ALA A 174 0.46 10.63 2.85
C ALA A 174 -0.12 11.84 3.62
N GLY A 175 -1.17 11.61 4.40
CA GLY A 175 -1.87 12.66 5.17
C GLY A 175 -2.65 13.65 4.32
N MET A 176 -3.17 13.23 3.17
CA MET A 176 -4.00 14.01 2.25
C MET A 176 -3.27 15.23 1.67
N ALA A 177 -3.22 16.34 2.39
CA ALA A 177 -2.64 17.60 1.96
C ALA A 177 -1.24 17.88 2.57
N SER A 178 -0.63 16.91 3.26
CA SER A 178 0.69 17.12 3.88
C SER A 178 1.77 17.29 2.82
N SER A 179 2.63 18.30 3.01
CA SER A 179 3.77 18.53 2.15
C SER A 179 4.89 17.49 2.40
N PRO A 180 5.81 17.27 1.44
CA PRO A 180 6.97 16.42 1.64
C PRO A 180 7.78 16.75 2.90
N ALA A 181 7.94 18.03 3.23
CA ALA A 181 8.64 18.46 4.45
C ALA A 181 7.91 18.07 5.74
N GLN A 182 6.58 18.16 5.77
CA GLN A 182 5.78 17.73 6.92
C GLN A 182 5.81 16.23 7.11
N ILE A 183 5.80 15.46 6.00
CA ILE A 183 5.93 14.01 6.03
C ILE A 183 7.31 13.62 6.54
N ALA A 184 8.40 14.22 6.03
CA ALA A 184 9.77 13.98 6.48
C ALA A 184 9.90 14.17 8.00
N ALA A 185 9.40 15.29 8.53
CA ALA A 185 9.48 15.60 9.95
C ALA A 185 8.79 14.54 10.87
N LEU A 186 7.73 13.89 10.38
CA LEU A 186 7.09 12.79 11.11
C LEU A 186 7.85 11.47 10.95
N LEU A 187 8.38 11.19 9.77
CA LEU A 187 9.20 10.00 9.52
C LEU A 187 10.51 10.01 10.32
N ASP A 188 11.15 11.19 10.46
CA ASP A 188 12.35 11.39 11.30
C ASP A 188 12.07 11.10 12.77
N ARG A 189 10.88 11.47 13.25
CA ARG A 189 10.48 11.30 14.65
C ARG A 189 10.02 9.89 15.00
N HIS A 190 9.37 9.20 14.05
CA HIS A 190 8.68 7.95 14.32
C HIS A 190 9.21 6.80 13.45
N ALA A 191 10.07 5.96 14.02
CA ALA A 191 10.69 4.84 13.32
C ALA A 191 9.70 3.78 12.81
N THR A 192 8.50 3.71 13.38
CA THR A 192 7.43 2.76 13.06
C THR A 192 6.26 3.41 12.32
N LEU A 193 6.51 4.54 11.65
CA LEU A 193 5.58 5.20 10.74
C LEU A 193 5.94 4.82 9.30
N TRP A 194 5.00 4.32 8.54
CA TRP A 194 5.03 4.16 7.08
C TRP A 194 3.96 5.04 6.44
N VAL A 195 4.13 5.33 5.17
CA VAL A 195 3.25 6.23 4.41
C VAL A 195 2.83 5.53 3.13
N GLU A 196 1.54 5.45 2.85
CA GLU A 196 1.06 4.99 1.56
C GLU A 196 0.55 6.16 0.70
N LEU A 197 0.60 5.99 -0.63
CA LEU A 197 0.55 7.09 -1.59
C LEU A 197 -0.75 7.14 -2.40
N SER A 198 -1.81 6.44 -1.97
CA SER A 198 -3.09 6.49 -2.68
C SER A 198 -3.63 7.92 -2.77
N GLY A 199 -4.20 8.25 -3.91
CA GLY A 199 -4.73 9.59 -4.17
C GLY A 199 -3.67 10.69 -4.37
N ARG A 200 -2.36 10.39 -4.29
CA ARG A 200 -1.29 11.40 -4.37
C ARG A 200 -0.51 11.40 -5.69
N ASN A 201 -0.91 10.64 -6.70
CA ASN A 201 -0.18 10.57 -7.96
C ASN A 201 0.02 11.94 -8.62
N SER A 202 -0.98 12.83 -8.58
CA SER A 202 -0.89 14.18 -9.14
C SER A 202 0.08 15.10 -8.37
N ASP A 203 0.28 14.85 -7.07
CA ASP A 203 1.23 15.62 -6.25
C ASP A 203 2.64 15.05 -6.39
N VAL A 204 2.75 13.72 -6.41
CA VAL A 204 4.03 13.00 -6.56
C VAL A 204 4.62 13.25 -7.95
N ALA A 205 3.80 13.23 -8.99
CA ALA A 205 4.26 13.39 -10.38
C ALA A 205 3.28 14.22 -11.22
N PRO A 206 3.21 15.54 -11.01
CA PRO A 206 2.38 16.42 -11.81
C PRO A 206 2.81 16.37 -13.28
N GLY A 207 1.85 16.11 -14.18
CA GLY A 207 2.14 15.96 -15.61
C GLY A 207 3.13 14.83 -15.93
N ASP A 208 3.04 13.73 -15.19
CA ASP A 208 3.89 12.53 -15.31
C ASP A 208 5.39 12.75 -14.97
N ARG A 209 5.77 13.88 -14.40
CA ARG A 209 7.15 14.18 -13.98
C ARG A 209 7.26 14.14 -12.48
N LEU A 210 8.14 13.29 -11.97
CA LEU A 210 8.40 13.17 -10.52
C LEU A 210 8.84 14.53 -9.95
N ASP A 211 8.05 15.03 -9.00
CA ASP A 211 8.32 16.29 -8.32
C ASP A 211 9.66 16.23 -7.54
N PRO A 212 10.52 17.26 -7.63
CA PRO A 212 11.83 17.25 -6.97
C PRO A 212 11.76 17.08 -5.44
N ALA A 213 10.76 17.65 -4.76
CA ALA A 213 10.63 17.52 -3.30
C ALA A 213 10.17 16.12 -2.91
N TRP A 214 9.26 15.51 -3.66
CA TRP A 214 8.88 14.10 -3.48
C TRP A 214 10.04 13.16 -3.78
N ARG A 215 10.80 13.44 -4.87
CA ARG A 215 12.01 12.66 -5.18
C ARG A 215 13.00 12.70 -4.02
N ALA A 216 13.29 13.88 -3.48
CA ALA A 216 14.20 14.05 -2.34
C ALA A 216 13.70 13.27 -1.10
N LEU A 217 12.40 13.33 -0.81
CA LEU A 217 11.76 12.62 0.29
C LEU A 217 11.91 11.10 0.14
N PHE A 218 11.68 10.54 -1.06
CA PHE A 218 11.84 9.10 -1.31
C PHE A 218 13.29 8.63 -1.16
N LEU A 219 14.26 9.46 -1.59
CA LEU A 219 15.67 9.16 -1.42
C LEU A 219 16.14 9.24 0.05
N GLN A 220 15.55 10.15 0.82
CA GLN A 220 15.86 10.31 2.26
C GLN A 220 15.25 9.17 3.09
N HIS A 221 14.04 8.69 2.73
CA HIS A 221 13.31 7.67 3.47
C HIS A 221 12.89 6.48 2.60
N PRO A 222 13.83 5.78 1.93
CA PRO A 222 13.52 4.78 0.90
C PRO A 222 12.72 3.58 1.41
N ASP A 223 12.78 3.31 2.70
CA ASP A 223 12.17 2.14 3.35
C ASP A 223 10.80 2.44 4.00
N ARG A 224 10.23 3.63 3.73
CA ARG A 224 9.07 4.13 4.49
C ARG A 224 7.82 4.37 3.65
N PHE A 225 7.90 4.22 2.32
CA PHE A 225 6.77 4.45 1.42
C PHE A 225 6.24 3.16 0.82
N LEU A 226 4.92 3.08 0.69
CA LEU A 226 4.18 2.00 0.06
C LEU A 226 3.27 2.57 -1.03
N ILE A 227 3.02 1.79 -2.07
CA ILE A 227 1.99 2.13 -3.06
C ILE A 227 0.62 1.78 -2.48
N GLY A 228 -0.36 2.64 -2.73
CA GLY A 228 -1.76 2.39 -2.49
C GLY A 228 -2.61 2.98 -3.60
N THR A 229 -3.79 2.42 -3.88
CA THR A 229 -4.72 2.97 -4.87
C THR A 229 -6.00 3.52 -4.27
N ASP A 230 -6.38 3.06 -3.09
CA ASP A 230 -7.70 3.32 -2.49
C ASP A 230 -8.83 2.93 -3.45
N THR A 231 -8.71 1.74 -4.05
CA THR A 231 -9.74 1.17 -4.91
C THR A 231 -10.91 0.69 -4.05
N TRP A 232 -12.08 1.34 -4.17
CA TRP A 232 -13.23 1.08 -3.30
C TRP A 232 -14.60 1.06 -4.02
N THR A 233 -14.72 1.62 -5.24
CA THR A 233 -15.93 1.57 -6.05
C THR A 233 -15.76 0.66 -7.25
N SER A 234 -16.89 0.17 -7.82
CA SER A 234 -16.89 -0.65 -9.04
C SER A 234 -16.12 0.01 -10.21
N HIS A 235 -16.21 1.33 -10.34
CA HIS A 235 -15.47 2.09 -11.34
C HIS A 235 -13.96 2.03 -11.10
N ARG A 236 -13.49 2.26 -9.88
CA ARG A 236 -12.05 2.20 -9.55
C ARG A 236 -11.46 0.81 -9.73
N TRP A 237 -12.25 -0.24 -9.52
CA TRP A 237 -11.82 -1.61 -9.85
C TRP A 237 -11.49 -1.80 -11.33
N GLN A 238 -12.24 -1.12 -12.23
CA GLN A 238 -11.98 -1.16 -13.67
C GLN A 238 -10.74 -0.35 -14.05
N GLU A 239 -10.42 0.70 -13.32
CA GLU A 239 -9.29 1.60 -13.58
C GLU A 239 -7.95 1.16 -12.94
N LEU A 240 -7.95 0.13 -12.09
CA LEU A 240 -6.75 -0.29 -11.34
C LEU A 240 -5.50 -0.47 -12.22
N ALA A 241 -5.65 -1.04 -13.42
CA ALA A 241 -4.52 -1.21 -14.34
C ALA A 241 -3.97 0.12 -14.86
N THR A 242 -4.83 1.12 -15.06
CA THR A 242 -4.46 2.49 -15.46
C THR A 242 -3.74 3.19 -14.31
N ASP A 243 -4.26 3.09 -13.09
CA ASP A 243 -3.62 3.64 -11.88
C ASP A 243 -2.21 3.06 -11.70
N MET A 244 -2.07 1.73 -11.83
CA MET A 244 -0.76 1.06 -11.72
C MET A 244 0.20 1.44 -12.85
N THR A 245 -0.30 1.76 -14.04
CA THR A 245 0.53 2.29 -15.12
C THR A 245 1.08 3.67 -14.77
N THR A 246 0.25 4.54 -14.19
CA THR A 246 0.68 5.87 -13.70
C THR A 246 1.72 5.73 -12.59
N VAL A 247 1.50 4.85 -11.63
CA VAL A 247 2.46 4.55 -10.55
C VAL A 247 3.82 4.13 -11.12
N ARG A 248 3.85 3.15 -12.04
CA ARG A 248 5.10 2.67 -12.64
C ARG A 248 5.84 3.75 -13.43
N ARG A 249 5.11 4.68 -14.06
CA ARG A 249 5.69 5.78 -14.83
C ARG A 249 6.52 6.72 -13.97
N TRP A 250 6.07 7.09 -12.78
CA TRP A 250 6.88 7.91 -11.89
C TRP A 250 7.91 7.11 -11.09
N LEU A 251 7.64 5.84 -10.73
CA LEU A 251 8.63 4.95 -10.13
C LEU A 251 9.86 4.78 -11.02
N ALA A 252 9.68 4.68 -12.34
CA ALA A 252 10.78 4.58 -13.31
C ALA A 252 11.72 5.79 -13.33
N GLN A 253 11.37 6.92 -12.72
CA GLN A 253 12.20 8.11 -12.58
C GLN A 253 13.07 8.10 -11.29
N LEU A 254 12.92 7.08 -10.45
CA LEU A 254 13.75 6.83 -9.27
C LEU A 254 14.89 5.85 -9.61
N PRO A 255 15.95 5.84 -8.80
CA PRO A 255 16.89 4.72 -8.82
C PRO A 255 16.16 3.39 -8.64
N ARG A 256 16.54 2.37 -9.42
CA ARG A 256 15.85 1.08 -9.49
C ARG A 256 15.61 0.46 -8.10
N GLU A 257 16.64 0.46 -7.26
CA GLU A 257 16.54 -0.07 -5.88
C GLU A 257 15.46 0.64 -5.06
N ILE A 258 15.34 1.96 -5.18
CA ILE A 258 14.33 2.75 -4.47
C ILE A 258 12.92 2.45 -5.03
N ALA A 259 12.80 2.36 -6.36
CA ALA A 259 11.54 2.00 -7.00
C ALA A 259 11.04 0.61 -6.57
N GLU A 260 11.93 -0.39 -6.53
CA GLU A 260 11.62 -1.75 -6.07
C GLU A 260 11.21 -1.79 -4.60
N LYS A 261 11.88 -1.02 -3.73
CA LYS A 261 11.50 -0.88 -2.32
C LYS A 261 10.09 -0.31 -2.18
N ILE A 262 9.78 0.78 -2.86
CA ILE A 262 8.48 1.46 -2.76
C ILE A 262 7.37 0.61 -3.39
N ALA A 263 7.64 -0.02 -4.53
CA ALA A 263 6.67 -0.83 -5.25
C ALA A 263 6.21 -2.06 -4.44
N THR A 264 7.15 -2.75 -3.80
CA THR A 264 6.87 -4.06 -3.18
C THR A 264 7.67 -4.29 -1.89
N GLY A 265 8.96 -4.00 -1.89
CA GLY A 265 9.89 -4.45 -0.85
C GLY A 265 9.54 -3.93 0.54
N ASN A 266 9.06 -2.69 0.67
CA ASN A 266 8.66 -2.11 1.95
C ASN A 266 7.42 -2.82 2.50
N ALA A 267 6.40 -3.02 1.65
CA ALA A 267 5.18 -3.70 2.05
C ALA A 267 5.43 -5.16 2.45
N GLU A 268 6.29 -5.89 1.73
CA GLU A 268 6.65 -7.27 2.07
C GLU A 268 7.41 -7.37 3.41
N ARG A 269 8.20 -6.35 3.79
CA ARG A 269 8.84 -6.30 5.12
C ARG A 269 7.85 -6.00 6.23
N VAL A 270 6.85 -5.14 5.98
CA VAL A 270 5.80 -4.79 6.95
C VAL A 270 4.81 -5.93 7.12
N PHE A 271 4.49 -6.64 6.03
CA PHE A 271 3.52 -7.73 5.96
C PHE A 271 4.16 -9.01 5.39
N PRO A 272 5.10 -9.64 6.11
CA PRO A 272 5.70 -10.90 5.65
C PRO A 272 4.64 -11.99 5.48
N ARG A 273 4.95 -12.98 4.62
CA ARG A 273 4.10 -14.16 4.37
C ARG A 273 3.97 -15.04 5.58
#